data_4d38c5a34436ce78efabc16b54fd97fb
#
_entry.id   4d38c5a34436ce78efabc16b54fd97fb
#
_cell.length_a   1.000
_cell.length_b   1.000
_cell.length_c   1.000
_cell.angle_alpha   90.00
_cell.angle_beta   90.00
_cell.angle_gamma   90.00
#
_symmetry.space_group_name_H-M   'P 1'
#
loop_
_entity.id
_entity.type
_entity.pdbx_description
1 polymer ?
#
loop_
_entity_poly.entity_id
_entity_poly.type
_entity_poly.pdbx_seq_one_letter_code
_entity_poly.pdbx_strand_id
1 'polypeptide(L)'
;LKRLINAPELLPEYLDHTLLLKEKLGCIFLQMHNNFQPKNWDRVEQFVEAWPQEVPLAIEFRHTDWFNEETVSQKLYHLLEINNIANVLVDTAGRRDIMHMRMTNSEAFIRFVGANHPSDYERLDDWVDRLGVWIEDGIAKIDFFIHQNVEKESPLLATYFIKKMNKKYGFDLNIPGEDTSNPKLDL
;
A
#
# COMPACT_ATOMS: atom_id res chain seq x y z
N LEU A 1 12.35 11.61 1.49
CA LEU A 1 11.93 12.62 2.50
C LEU A 1 12.51 12.22 3.86
N LYS A 2 13.51 12.94 4.36
CA LYS A 2 14.27 12.65 5.59
C LYS A 2 13.37 12.69 6.84
N ARG A 3 12.51 11.66 7.04
CA ARG A 3 11.56 11.60 8.17
C ARG A 3 10.65 12.82 8.26
N LEU A 4 10.18 13.32 7.11
CA LEU A 4 9.35 14.52 6.94
C LEU A 4 10.00 15.83 7.48
N ILE A 5 11.30 15.87 7.65
CA ILE A 5 11.98 17.13 7.98
C ILE A 5 11.93 18.03 6.73
N ASN A 6 11.39 19.24 6.90
CA ASN A 6 11.22 20.22 5.82
C ASN A 6 10.44 19.65 4.61
N ALA A 7 9.51 18.74 4.86
CA ALA A 7 8.75 18.10 3.80
C ALA A 7 7.89 19.10 3.02
N PRO A 8 7.16 20.07 3.64
CA PRO A 8 6.39 21.05 2.89
C PRO A 8 7.22 21.89 1.89
N GLU A 9 8.48 22.17 2.23
CA GLU A 9 9.38 22.95 1.37
C GLU A 9 9.90 22.14 0.18
N LEU A 10 10.01 20.81 0.34
CA LEU A 10 10.50 19.89 -0.70
C LEU A 10 9.39 19.34 -1.61
N LEU A 11 8.13 19.46 -1.18
CA LEU A 11 7.00 18.91 -1.93
C LEU A 11 6.81 19.53 -3.31
N PRO A 12 6.91 20.85 -3.53
CA PRO A 12 6.71 21.44 -4.84
C PRO A 12 7.63 20.83 -5.90
N GLU A 13 8.93 20.78 -5.64
CA GLU A 13 9.91 20.20 -6.56
C GLU A 13 9.63 18.70 -6.83
N TYR A 14 9.28 17.95 -5.80
CA TYR A 14 8.93 16.54 -5.93
C TYR A 14 7.68 16.34 -6.80
N LEU A 15 6.64 17.14 -6.57
CA LEU A 15 5.37 17.05 -7.30
C LEU A 15 5.54 17.51 -8.74
N ASP A 16 6.30 18.56 -9.02
CA ASP A 16 6.59 19.02 -10.38
C ASP A 16 7.15 17.91 -11.25
N HIS A 17 8.07 17.10 -10.70
CA HIS A 17 8.63 15.95 -11.43
C HIS A 17 7.65 14.77 -11.52
N THR A 18 6.93 14.47 -10.45
CA THR A 18 6.05 13.31 -10.38
C THR A 18 4.80 13.49 -11.26
N LEU A 19 4.25 14.71 -11.32
CA LEU A 19 3.07 15.04 -12.13
C LEU A 19 3.35 15.00 -13.64
N LEU A 20 4.60 14.95 -14.08
CA LEU A 20 4.95 14.69 -15.48
C LEU A 20 4.49 13.31 -15.98
N LEU A 21 4.20 12.38 -15.07
CA LEU A 21 3.65 11.06 -15.42
C LEU A 21 2.19 11.15 -15.92
N LYS A 22 1.48 12.25 -15.63
CA LYS A 22 0.10 12.50 -16.08
C LYS A 22 -0.82 11.31 -15.76
N GLU A 23 -1.54 10.80 -16.76
CA GLU A 23 -2.45 9.66 -16.65
C GLU A 23 -1.77 8.33 -16.25
N LYS A 24 -0.46 8.27 -16.26
CA LYS A 24 0.30 7.10 -15.78
C LYS A 24 0.62 7.17 -14.29
N LEU A 25 0.33 8.32 -13.65
CA LEU A 25 0.53 8.45 -12.22
C LEU A 25 -0.56 7.68 -11.48
N GLY A 26 -0.15 6.63 -10.77
CA GLY A 26 -1.00 5.93 -9.81
C GLY A 26 -0.97 6.60 -8.43
N CYS A 27 -1.19 5.81 -7.38
CA CYS A 27 -1.07 6.29 -6.01
C CYS A 27 0.41 6.49 -5.63
N ILE A 28 0.75 7.65 -5.09
CA ILE A 28 2.08 7.89 -4.53
C ILE A 28 2.17 7.18 -3.18
N PHE A 29 3.26 6.46 -2.97
CA PHE A 29 3.49 5.67 -1.77
C PHE A 29 4.59 6.29 -0.90
N LEU A 30 4.25 6.65 0.33
CA LEU A 30 5.18 7.15 1.33
C LEU A 30 5.37 6.12 2.44
N GLN A 31 6.56 5.53 2.54
CA GLN A 31 6.91 4.62 3.63
C GLN A 31 7.70 5.34 4.71
N MET A 32 7.19 5.31 5.94
CA MET A 32 7.89 5.86 7.08
C MET A 32 8.98 4.91 7.59
N HIS A 33 10.03 5.48 8.17
CA HIS A 33 11.10 4.70 8.78
C HIS A 33 10.61 3.99 10.05
N ASN A 34 11.15 2.81 10.37
CA ASN A 34 10.78 2.02 11.54
C ASN A 34 10.87 2.78 12.89
N ASN A 35 11.75 3.79 12.98
CA ASN A 35 11.93 4.61 14.19
C ASN A 35 11.13 5.91 14.15
N PHE A 36 10.19 6.05 13.21
CA PHE A 36 9.33 7.23 13.13
C PHE A 36 8.10 7.05 14.05
N GLN A 37 8.16 7.69 15.20
CA GLN A 37 7.19 7.55 16.30
C GLN A 37 6.20 8.70 16.36
N PRO A 38 5.07 8.55 17.09
CA PRO A 38 4.06 9.58 17.29
C PRO A 38 4.56 10.90 17.89
N LYS A 39 5.71 10.91 18.56
CA LYS A 39 6.38 12.16 18.98
C LYS A 39 6.71 13.11 17.83
N ASN A 40 6.66 12.63 16.58
CA ASN A 40 6.85 13.44 15.37
C ASN A 40 5.50 13.80 14.72
N TRP A 41 4.42 13.81 15.48
CA TRP A 41 3.06 14.08 15.01
C TRP A 41 2.99 15.36 14.17
N ASP A 42 3.55 16.46 14.66
CA ASP A 42 3.53 17.77 13.99
C ASP A 42 4.07 17.71 12.55
N ARG A 43 5.05 16.83 12.30
CA ARG A 43 5.59 16.64 10.95
C ARG A 43 4.64 15.89 10.02
N VAL A 44 3.89 14.94 10.57
CA VAL A 44 2.85 14.22 9.80
C VAL A 44 1.75 15.20 9.42
N GLU A 45 1.27 15.97 10.38
CA GLU A 45 0.21 16.95 10.21
C GLU A 45 0.61 17.99 9.16
N GLN A 46 1.77 18.64 9.32
CA GLN A 46 2.29 19.61 8.33
C GLN A 46 2.48 19.01 6.94
N PHE A 47 2.92 17.77 6.84
CA PHE A 47 3.06 17.09 5.55
C PHE A 47 1.71 16.84 4.90
N VAL A 48 0.75 16.31 5.66
CA VAL A 48 -0.60 16.01 5.17
C VAL A 48 -1.33 17.28 4.75
N GLU A 49 -1.24 18.35 5.54
CA GLU A 49 -1.83 19.67 5.22
C GLU A 49 -1.22 20.30 3.96
N ALA A 50 0.07 20.06 3.70
CA ALA A 50 0.74 20.57 2.51
C ALA A 50 0.54 19.70 1.27
N TRP A 51 -0.04 18.49 1.42
CA TRP A 51 -0.24 17.58 0.30
C TRP A 51 -1.46 17.97 -0.55
N PRO A 52 -1.33 18.06 -1.90
CA PRO A 52 -2.48 18.35 -2.77
C PRO A 52 -3.52 17.23 -2.72
N GLN A 53 -4.76 17.55 -2.42
CA GLN A 53 -5.84 16.57 -2.27
C GLN A 53 -6.17 15.80 -3.56
N GLU A 54 -5.87 16.38 -4.72
CA GLU A 54 -6.08 15.76 -6.03
C GLU A 54 -5.03 14.72 -6.39
N VAL A 55 -3.93 14.62 -5.63
CA VAL A 55 -2.85 13.66 -5.88
C VAL A 55 -3.01 12.47 -4.92
N PRO A 56 -3.32 11.27 -5.43
CA PRO A 56 -3.51 10.11 -4.58
C PRO A 56 -2.27 9.76 -3.76
N LEU A 57 -2.43 9.59 -2.46
CA LEU A 57 -1.36 9.27 -1.51
C LEU A 57 -1.73 8.10 -0.62
N ALA A 58 -0.78 7.20 -0.42
CA ALA A 58 -0.84 6.14 0.59
C ALA A 58 0.36 6.25 1.54
N ILE A 59 0.12 6.18 2.86
CA ILE A 59 1.18 6.30 3.87
C ILE A 59 1.28 5.01 4.69
N GLU A 60 2.50 4.45 4.77
CA GLU A 60 2.82 3.31 5.61
C GLU A 60 3.53 3.76 6.90
N PHE A 61 2.88 3.56 8.04
CA PHE A 61 3.48 3.74 9.35
C PHE A 61 4.05 2.40 9.85
N ARG A 62 5.30 2.40 10.32
CA ARG A 62 6.03 1.17 10.65
C ARG A 62 6.45 1.04 12.11
N HIS A 63 6.19 2.02 12.94
CA HIS A 63 6.41 1.95 14.37
C HIS A 63 5.12 1.54 15.08
N THR A 64 5.21 0.58 16.00
CA THR A 64 4.06 0.02 16.71
C THR A 64 3.27 1.05 17.52
N ASP A 65 3.95 2.08 18.04
CA ASP A 65 3.30 3.15 18.83
C ASP A 65 2.21 3.92 18.07
N TRP A 66 2.20 3.85 16.74
CA TRP A 66 1.11 4.44 15.94
C TRP A 66 -0.21 3.67 16.09
N PHE A 67 -0.15 2.41 16.55
CA PHE A 67 -1.29 1.50 16.57
C PHE A 67 -1.61 0.93 17.94
N ASN A 68 -0.65 0.94 18.89
CA ASN A 68 -0.79 0.34 20.22
C ASN A 68 -1.67 1.14 21.16
N GLU A 69 -1.75 2.47 20.97
CA GLU A 69 -2.59 3.35 21.78
C GLU A 69 -3.80 3.81 20.95
N GLU A 70 -4.99 3.53 21.44
CA GLU A 70 -6.23 3.83 20.71
C GLU A 70 -6.37 5.32 20.39
N THR A 71 -6.02 6.20 21.33
CA THR A 71 -6.07 7.66 21.13
C THR A 71 -5.15 8.11 19.99
N VAL A 72 -3.96 7.54 19.89
CA VAL A 72 -2.99 7.85 18.83
C VAL A 72 -3.48 7.32 17.49
N SER A 73 -3.92 6.06 17.44
CA SER A 73 -4.39 5.45 16.20
C SER A 73 -5.65 6.11 15.66
N GLN A 74 -6.62 6.45 16.52
CA GLN A 74 -7.84 7.15 16.10
C GLN A 74 -7.53 8.56 15.58
N LYS A 75 -6.63 9.28 16.23
CA LYS A 75 -6.18 10.60 15.75
C LYS A 75 -5.52 10.48 14.38
N LEU A 76 -4.68 9.45 14.18
CA LEU A 76 -4.03 9.19 12.89
C LEU A 76 -5.06 8.88 11.81
N TYR A 77 -5.96 7.94 12.07
CA TYR A 77 -6.98 7.55 11.10
C TYR A 77 -7.86 8.73 10.71
N HIS A 78 -8.29 9.52 11.69
CA HIS A 78 -9.08 10.71 11.42
C HIS A 78 -8.35 11.71 10.51
N LEU A 79 -7.06 11.98 10.78
CA LEU A 79 -6.25 12.86 9.94
C LEU A 79 -6.17 12.36 8.49
N LEU A 80 -5.96 11.06 8.30
CA LEU A 80 -5.88 10.46 6.96
C LEU A 80 -7.25 10.47 6.27
N GLU A 81 -8.32 10.16 6.99
CA GLU A 81 -9.70 10.13 6.48
C GLU A 81 -10.14 11.49 5.94
N ILE A 82 -9.96 12.57 6.73
CA ILE A 82 -10.39 13.92 6.31
C ILE A 82 -9.58 14.48 5.13
N ASN A 83 -8.37 13.94 4.90
CA ASN A 83 -7.52 14.31 3.78
C ASN A 83 -7.54 13.30 2.62
N ASN A 84 -8.44 12.31 2.67
CA ASN A 84 -8.58 11.26 1.65
C ASN A 84 -7.26 10.52 1.35
N ILE A 85 -6.43 10.29 2.36
CA ILE A 85 -5.14 9.60 2.25
C ILE A 85 -5.31 8.14 2.68
N ALA A 86 -4.82 7.20 1.88
CA ALA A 86 -4.88 5.78 2.21
C ALA A 86 -3.88 5.40 3.33
N ASN A 87 -4.36 4.72 4.36
CA ASN A 87 -3.51 4.06 5.34
C ASN A 87 -3.08 2.70 4.77
N VAL A 88 -1.78 2.49 4.57
CA VAL A 88 -1.28 1.26 3.95
C VAL A 88 -1.48 0.07 4.88
N LEU A 89 -2.16 -0.94 4.39
CA LEU A 89 -2.35 -2.21 5.10
C LEU A 89 -1.11 -3.09 4.88
N VAL A 90 -0.38 -3.36 5.96
CA VAL A 90 0.88 -4.11 5.91
C VAL A 90 0.67 -5.51 6.44
N ASP A 91 0.85 -6.51 5.59
CA ASP A 91 0.94 -7.92 5.99
C ASP A 91 2.35 -8.47 5.70
N THR A 92 3.24 -8.26 6.64
CA THR A 92 4.63 -8.74 6.55
C THR A 92 4.83 -9.90 7.50
N ALA A 93 5.31 -11.04 7.01
CA ALA A 93 5.54 -12.26 7.78
C ALA A 93 6.38 -12.03 9.06
N GLY A 94 7.38 -11.15 8.99
CA GLY A 94 8.26 -10.80 10.12
C GLY A 94 7.79 -9.63 10.98
N ARG A 95 6.66 -8.97 10.66
CA ARG A 95 6.19 -7.76 11.33
C ARG A 95 4.66 -7.74 11.51
N ARG A 96 4.14 -8.83 12.08
CA ARG A 96 2.71 -8.95 12.43
C ARG A 96 2.26 -7.94 13.49
N ASP A 97 3.21 -7.39 14.23
CA ASP A 97 3.03 -6.36 15.27
C ASP A 97 2.52 -5.01 14.73
N ILE A 98 2.67 -4.74 13.43
CA ILE A 98 2.15 -3.54 12.78
C ILE A 98 0.96 -3.83 11.85
N MET A 99 0.44 -5.05 11.87
CA MET A 99 -0.71 -5.41 11.05
C MET A 99 -1.99 -4.80 11.63
N HIS A 100 -2.66 -4.00 10.83
CA HIS A 100 -3.99 -3.45 11.10
C HIS A 100 -4.83 -3.54 9.84
N MET A 101 -6.15 -3.45 9.98
CA MET A 101 -7.08 -3.61 8.85
C MET A 101 -7.97 -2.35 8.70
N ARG A 102 -7.48 -1.18 9.17
CA ARG A 102 -8.21 0.08 9.07
C ARG A 102 -7.88 0.79 7.76
N MET A 103 -8.83 0.83 6.84
CA MET A 103 -8.82 1.71 5.68
C MET A 103 -9.27 3.12 6.09
N THR A 104 -8.72 4.14 5.46
CA THR A 104 -9.02 5.55 5.74
C THR A 104 -9.66 6.26 4.55
N ASN A 105 -9.85 5.56 3.44
CA ASN A 105 -10.64 6.02 2.29
C ASN A 105 -11.23 4.81 1.55
N SER A 106 -11.83 5.03 0.39
CA SER A 106 -12.45 3.99 -0.44
C SER A 106 -11.46 3.17 -1.28
N GLU A 107 -10.15 3.38 -1.09
CA GLU A 107 -9.10 2.67 -1.82
C GLU A 107 -8.24 1.86 -0.84
N ALA A 108 -8.04 0.58 -1.14
CA ALA A 108 -7.15 -0.28 -0.36
C ALA A 108 -5.75 -0.32 -0.98
N PHE A 109 -4.75 0.13 -0.23
CA PHE A 109 -3.34 -0.02 -0.58
C PHE A 109 -2.73 -1.08 0.33
N ILE A 110 -2.43 -2.26 -0.23
CA ILE A 110 -1.95 -3.41 0.54
C ILE A 110 -0.52 -3.77 0.15
N ARG A 111 0.32 -3.96 1.16
CA ARG A 111 1.67 -4.50 0.99
C ARG A 111 1.79 -5.84 1.71
N PHE A 112 1.79 -6.90 0.90
CA PHE A 112 2.05 -8.26 1.34
C PHE A 112 3.54 -8.57 1.19
N VAL A 113 4.17 -9.06 2.26
CA VAL A 113 5.56 -9.53 2.22
C VAL A 113 5.62 -10.96 2.76
N GLY A 114 5.95 -11.90 1.89
CA GLY A 114 6.10 -13.30 2.22
C GLY A 114 7.41 -13.63 2.94
N ALA A 115 7.48 -14.82 3.50
CA ALA A 115 8.64 -15.38 4.19
C ALA A 115 9.45 -16.36 3.33
N ASN A 116 9.07 -16.59 2.08
CA ASN A 116 9.50 -17.74 1.26
C ASN A 116 9.15 -19.08 1.92
N HIS A 117 7.94 -19.17 2.47
CA HIS A 117 7.43 -20.33 3.19
C HIS A 117 6.04 -20.73 2.65
N PRO A 118 5.66 -22.03 2.68
CA PRO A 118 4.34 -22.49 2.20
C PRO A 118 3.15 -21.73 2.82
N SER A 119 3.24 -21.25 4.07
CA SER A 119 2.20 -20.45 4.72
C SER A 119 1.91 -19.12 4.02
N ASP A 120 2.77 -18.66 3.10
CA ASP A 120 2.50 -17.46 2.32
C ASP A 120 1.28 -17.64 1.40
N TYR A 121 1.07 -18.88 0.91
CA TYR A 121 -0.08 -19.21 0.08
C TYR A 121 -1.40 -19.21 0.88
N GLU A 122 -1.38 -19.71 2.11
CA GLU A 122 -2.55 -19.67 3.01
C GLU A 122 -2.93 -18.22 3.33
N ARG A 123 -1.93 -17.38 3.62
CA ARG A 123 -2.15 -15.95 3.85
C ARG A 123 -2.71 -15.24 2.62
N LEU A 124 -2.27 -15.61 1.42
CA LEU A 124 -2.82 -15.07 0.17
C LEU A 124 -4.27 -15.55 -0.06
N ASP A 125 -4.61 -16.79 0.31
CA ASP A 125 -5.98 -17.28 0.26
C ASP A 125 -6.89 -16.48 1.20
N ASP A 126 -6.45 -16.18 2.43
CA ASP A 126 -7.16 -15.28 3.36
C ASP A 126 -7.38 -13.89 2.75
N TRP A 127 -6.39 -13.37 2.02
CA TRP A 127 -6.51 -12.10 1.31
C TRP A 127 -7.51 -12.18 0.15
N VAL A 128 -7.48 -13.24 -0.64
CA VAL A 128 -8.46 -13.46 -1.73
C VAL A 128 -9.89 -13.40 -1.17
N ASP A 129 -10.15 -14.06 -0.04
CA ASP A 129 -11.47 -14.06 0.59
C ASP A 129 -11.87 -12.68 1.10
N ARG A 130 -10.96 -12.00 1.78
CA ARG A 130 -11.18 -10.64 2.31
C ARG A 130 -11.45 -9.63 1.22
N LEU A 131 -10.67 -9.66 0.15
CA LEU A 131 -10.85 -8.74 -0.98
C LEU A 131 -12.20 -8.97 -1.67
N GLY A 132 -12.68 -10.22 -1.72
CA GLY A 132 -14.01 -10.53 -2.21
C GLY A 132 -15.09 -9.80 -1.43
N VAL A 133 -15.03 -9.81 -0.11
CA VAL A 133 -15.97 -9.07 0.74
C VAL A 133 -15.90 -7.57 0.44
N TRP A 134 -14.71 -6.99 0.36
CA TRP A 134 -14.58 -5.56 0.06
C TRP A 134 -15.05 -5.16 -1.34
N ILE A 135 -14.91 -6.06 -2.31
CA ILE A 135 -15.45 -5.86 -3.67
C ILE A 135 -16.97 -5.86 -3.65
N GLU A 136 -17.59 -6.78 -2.91
CA GLU A 136 -19.04 -6.84 -2.71
C GLU A 136 -19.55 -5.60 -1.96
N ASP A 137 -18.78 -5.08 -1.00
CA ASP A 137 -19.09 -3.86 -0.24
C ASP A 137 -18.85 -2.57 -1.07
N GLY A 138 -18.34 -2.67 -2.30
CA GLY A 138 -18.21 -1.54 -3.22
C GLY A 138 -16.93 -0.73 -3.08
N ILE A 139 -15.81 -1.36 -2.68
CA ILE A 139 -14.49 -0.69 -2.68
C ILE A 139 -14.16 -0.11 -4.05
N ALA A 140 -13.66 1.13 -4.09
CA ALA A 140 -13.42 1.84 -5.35
C ALA A 140 -12.18 1.33 -6.09
N LYS A 141 -11.11 0.98 -5.33
CA LYS A 141 -9.84 0.56 -5.90
C LYS A 141 -9.07 -0.34 -4.94
N ILE A 142 -8.31 -1.29 -5.48
CA ILE A 142 -7.39 -2.15 -4.74
C ILE A 142 -6.03 -2.12 -5.42
N ASP A 143 -5.02 -1.62 -4.71
CA ASP A 143 -3.61 -1.75 -5.07
C ASP A 143 -2.97 -2.82 -4.17
N PHE A 144 -2.65 -4.00 -4.72
CA PHE A 144 -2.11 -5.13 -3.98
C PHE A 144 -0.68 -5.46 -4.42
N PHE A 145 0.29 -5.16 -3.57
CA PHE A 145 1.71 -5.35 -3.86
C PHE A 145 2.24 -6.59 -3.15
N ILE A 146 2.84 -7.49 -3.91
CA ILE A 146 3.41 -8.75 -3.41
C ILE A 146 4.93 -8.70 -3.47
N HIS A 147 5.54 -8.89 -2.32
CA HIS A 147 6.97 -9.02 -2.14
C HIS A 147 7.34 -10.35 -1.48
N GLN A 148 8.56 -10.79 -1.68
CA GLN A 148 9.18 -11.90 -0.96
C GLN A 148 10.49 -11.46 -0.33
N ASN A 149 10.95 -12.14 0.72
CA ASN A 149 12.29 -11.93 1.25
C ASN A 149 13.36 -12.22 0.19
N VAL A 150 13.12 -13.23 -0.65
CA VAL A 150 13.89 -13.49 -1.87
C VAL A 150 13.06 -12.99 -3.05
N GLU A 151 13.29 -11.76 -3.47
CA GLU A 151 12.45 -11.02 -4.43
C GLU A 151 12.24 -11.74 -5.78
N LYS A 152 13.19 -12.53 -6.24
CA LYS A 152 13.03 -13.33 -7.47
C LYS A 152 11.87 -14.33 -7.42
N GLU A 153 11.39 -14.66 -6.21
CA GLU A 153 10.23 -15.54 -6.00
C GLU A 153 8.90 -14.78 -5.97
N SER A 154 8.92 -13.44 -5.92
CA SER A 154 7.70 -12.61 -5.89
C SER A 154 6.75 -12.90 -7.05
N PRO A 155 7.20 -13.10 -8.31
CA PRO A 155 6.32 -13.44 -9.42
C PRO A 155 5.53 -14.73 -9.24
N LEU A 156 6.06 -15.73 -8.50
CA LEU A 156 5.36 -17.00 -8.23
C LEU A 156 4.14 -16.75 -7.35
N LEU A 157 4.29 -15.97 -6.28
CA LEU A 157 3.17 -15.60 -5.40
C LEU A 157 2.16 -14.71 -6.14
N ALA A 158 2.63 -13.76 -6.94
CA ALA A 158 1.76 -12.90 -7.74
C ALA A 158 0.92 -13.73 -8.73
N THR A 159 1.55 -14.67 -9.44
CA THR A 159 0.85 -15.60 -10.33
C THR A 159 -0.21 -16.42 -9.58
N TYR A 160 0.13 -16.97 -8.42
CA TYR A 160 -0.82 -17.73 -7.61
C TYR A 160 -2.03 -16.88 -7.22
N PHE A 161 -1.78 -15.70 -6.67
CA PHE A 161 -2.82 -14.78 -6.22
C PHE A 161 -3.74 -14.36 -7.36
N ILE A 162 -3.17 -13.95 -8.51
CA ILE A 162 -3.94 -13.53 -9.69
C ILE A 162 -4.82 -14.68 -10.21
N LYS A 163 -4.27 -15.90 -10.33
CA LYS A 163 -5.05 -17.08 -10.74
C LYS A 163 -6.23 -17.36 -9.80
N LYS A 164 -6.04 -17.19 -8.49
CA LYS A 164 -7.12 -17.34 -7.50
C LYS A 164 -8.19 -16.25 -7.66
N MET A 165 -7.79 -14.99 -7.81
CA MET A 165 -8.72 -13.87 -8.03
C MET A 165 -9.52 -14.05 -9.31
N ASN A 166 -8.86 -14.36 -10.43
CA ASN A 166 -9.51 -14.60 -11.71
C ASN A 166 -10.53 -15.75 -11.61
N LYS A 167 -10.11 -16.89 -11.01
CA LYS A 167 -10.97 -18.06 -10.89
C LYS A 167 -12.17 -17.82 -9.99
N LYS A 168 -11.98 -17.11 -8.87
CA LYS A 168 -13.03 -16.98 -7.85
C LYS A 168 -14.04 -15.88 -8.18
N TYR A 169 -13.56 -14.77 -8.75
CA TYR A 169 -14.40 -13.57 -8.99
C TYR A 169 -14.62 -13.24 -10.46
N GLY A 170 -14.14 -14.09 -11.37
CA GLY A 170 -14.35 -13.90 -12.81
C GLY A 170 -13.57 -12.71 -13.40
N PHE A 171 -12.46 -12.32 -12.78
CA PHE A 171 -11.58 -11.29 -13.33
C PHE A 171 -10.73 -11.85 -14.47
N ASP A 172 -10.20 -10.94 -15.28
CA ASP A 172 -9.22 -11.23 -16.34
C ASP A 172 -7.93 -10.41 -16.09
N LEU A 173 -7.35 -10.60 -14.90
CA LEU A 173 -6.10 -9.94 -14.53
C LEU A 173 -4.93 -10.61 -15.25
N ASN A 174 -4.03 -9.80 -15.81
CA ASN A 174 -2.85 -10.28 -16.50
C ASN A 174 -1.90 -11.03 -15.55
N ILE A 175 -1.44 -12.21 -15.97
CA ILE A 175 -0.49 -13.01 -15.21
C ILE A 175 0.94 -12.66 -15.66
N PRO A 176 1.84 -12.30 -14.76
CA PRO A 176 3.22 -11.99 -15.11
C PRO A 176 3.88 -13.13 -15.90
N GLY A 177 4.41 -12.81 -17.07
CA GLY A 177 5.09 -13.77 -17.96
C GLY A 177 4.18 -14.62 -18.87
N GLU A 178 2.85 -14.54 -18.73
CA GLU A 178 1.88 -15.19 -19.65
C GLU A 178 1.35 -14.23 -20.71
N ASP A 179 1.70 -12.94 -20.67
CA ASP A 179 1.27 -11.95 -21.67
C ASP A 179 2.01 -12.18 -23.01
N THR A 180 1.29 -12.79 -23.96
CA THR A 180 1.78 -13.05 -25.33
C THR A 180 1.65 -11.83 -26.24
N SER A 181 1.08 -10.71 -25.79
CA SER A 181 0.83 -9.51 -26.60
C SER A 181 2.00 -8.52 -26.60
N ASN A 182 2.98 -8.66 -25.70
CA ASN A 182 4.18 -7.83 -25.68
C ASN A 182 5.28 -8.50 -26.55
N PRO A 183 5.73 -7.87 -27.64
CA PRO A 183 6.87 -8.40 -28.38
C PRO A 183 8.07 -8.45 -27.44
N LYS A 184 8.72 -9.61 -27.34
CA LYS A 184 9.99 -9.75 -26.62
C LYS A 184 10.91 -8.64 -27.08
N LEU A 185 11.32 -7.76 -26.18
CA LEU A 185 12.47 -6.90 -26.41
C LEU A 185 13.68 -7.84 -26.55
N ASP A 186 14.11 -8.05 -27.78
CA ASP A 186 15.41 -8.67 -28.05
C ASP A 186 16.49 -7.70 -27.55
N LEU A 187 17.11 -8.06 -26.42
CA LEU A 187 18.26 -7.37 -25.83
C LEU A 187 19.54 -7.87 -26.48
#